data_48f31c48d3dcffe80c470a88511364f5
#
_entry.id   48f31c48d3dcffe80c470a88511364f5
#
_cell.length_a   1.000
_cell.length_b   1.000
_cell.length_c   1.000
_cell.angle_alpha   90.00
_cell.angle_beta   90.00
_cell.angle_gamma   90.00
#
_symmetry.space_group_name_H-M   'P 1'
#
loop_
_entity.id
_entity.type
_entity.pdbx_description
1 polymer ?
#
loop_
_entity_poly.entity_id
_entity_poly.type
_entity_poly.pdbx_seq_one_letter_code
_entity_poly.pdbx_strand_id
1 'polypeptide(L)'
;MKSDTSPPNIYLIGDVQGCSKALRALLKQIPPDAQLWFCGDLINCGPDSLGVLQQVHALGERARVVLGNHDIHLIAVAAGARTLSQSDTLDEILASPDRDFWLDWLRHLPLAVYEHGVLMV
;
A
#
# COMPACT_ATOMS: atom_id res chain seq x y z
N MET A 1 -11.41 27.28 15.92
CA MET A 1 -10.53 26.14 16.17
C MET A 1 -11.35 24.91 16.52
N LYS A 2 -11.03 23.83 15.92
CA LYS A 2 -11.73 22.58 16.13
C LYS A 2 -11.21 21.87 17.36
N SER A 3 -12.07 21.56 18.29
CA SER A 3 -11.71 20.79 19.49
C SER A 3 -12.38 19.41 19.48
N ASP A 4 -12.68 18.93 18.30
CA ASP A 4 -13.34 17.65 18.10
C ASP A 4 -12.41 16.50 18.47
N THR A 5 -12.85 15.66 19.41
CA THR A 5 -12.13 14.47 19.84
C THR A 5 -12.66 13.20 19.18
N SER A 6 -13.59 13.34 18.25
CA SER A 6 -14.10 12.20 17.48
C SER A 6 -12.99 11.53 16.69
N PRO A 7 -13.05 10.22 16.50
CA PRO A 7 -12.11 9.55 15.61
C PRO A 7 -12.24 10.10 14.20
N PRO A 8 -11.15 10.10 13.41
CA PRO A 8 -11.20 10.56 12.03
C PRO A 8 -12.09 9.65 11.19
N ASN A 9 -12.56 10.19 10.07
CA ASN A 9 -13.18 9.35 9.06
C ASN A 9 -12.14 8.40 8.49
N ILE A 10 -12.47 7.11 8.42
CA ILE A 10 -11.59 6.07 7.94
C ILE A 10 -12.22 5.47 6.68
N TYR A 11 -11.45 5.44 5.60
CA TYR A 11 -11.84 4.78 4.36
C TYR A 11 -11.00 3.52 4.21
N LEU A 12 -11.65 2.38 4.15
CA LEU A 12 -10.98 1.10 3.93
C LEU A 12 -10.86 0.85 2.44
N ILE A 13 -9.64 0.58 2.00
CA ILE A 13 -9.35 0.36 0.59
C ILE A 13 -8.84 -1.06 0.44
N GLY A 14 -9.51 -1.83 -0.41
CA GLY A 14 -9.14 -3.21 -0.71
C GLY A 14 -7.93 -3.28 -1.63
N ASP A 15 -7.77 -4.42 -2.30
CA ASP A 15 -6.63 -4.70 -3.16
C ASP A 15 -6.47 -3.65 -4.26
N VAL A 16 -5.37 -2.92 -4.23
CA VAL A 16 -5.04 -1.92 -5.25
C VAL A 16 -4.34 -2.58 -6.44
N GLN A 17 -3.45 -3.50 -6.18
CA GLN A 17 -2.81 -4.38 -7.16
C GLN A 17 -2.25 -3.63 -8.38
N GLY A 18 -1.49 -2.57 -8.15
CA GLY A 18 -0.83 -1.84 -9.22
C GLY A 18 -1.73 -0.95 -10.07
N CYS A 19 -2.97 -0.73 -9.66
CA CYS A 19 -3.92 0.10 -10.40
C CYS A 19 -3.76 1.57 -10.01
N SER A 20 -2.69 2.19 -10.45
CA SER A 20 -2.31 3.55 -10.06
C SER A 20 -3.33 4.60 -10.49
N LYS A 21 -3.86 4.48 -11.69
CA LYS A 21 -4.85 5.45 -12.20
C LYS A 21 -6.14 5.40 -11.40
N ALA A 22 -6.62 4.20 -11.10
CA ALA A 22 -7.84 4.01 -10.32
C ALA A 22 -7.65 4.56 -8.89
N LEU A 23 -6.50 4.31 -8.30
CA LEU A 23 -6.17 4.83 -6.98
C LEU A 23 -6.16 6.36 -7.00
N ARG A 24 -5.53 6.97 -7.98
CA ARG A 24 -5.47 8.43 -8.10
C ARG A 24 -6.88 9.03 -8.21
N ALA A 25 -7.74 8.42 -9.01
CA ALA A 25 -9.11 8.89 -9.18
C ALA A 25 -9.91 8.75 -7.87
N LEU A 26 -9.72 7.65 -7.16
CA LEU A 26 -10.39 7.43 -5.87
C LEU A 26 -9.94 8.46 -4.83
N LEU A 27 -8.64 8.71 -4.74
CA LEU A 27 -8.09 9.65 -3.75
C LEU A 27 -8.62 11.06 -3.93
N LYS A 28 -8.94 11.46 -5.15
CA LYS A 28 -9.53 12.77 -5.42
C LYS A 28 -10.94 12.92 -4.84
N GLN A 29 -11.64 11.82 -4.61
CA GLN A 29 -13.01 11.82 -4.08
C GLN A 29 -13.06 11.72 -2.57
N ILE A 30 -11.94 11.43 -1.92
CA ILE A 30 -11.87 11.24 -0.48
C ILE A 30 -11.46 12.57 0.18
N PRO A 31 -12.13 12.97 1.27
CA PRO A 31 -11.76 14.20 1.97
C PRO A 31 -10.27 14.19 2.39
N PRO A 32 -9.58 15.33 2.28
CA PRO A 32 -8.14 15.38 2.54
C PRO A 32 -7.75 15.16 3.99
N ASP A 33 -8.70 15.26 4.92
CA ASP A 33 -8.45 15.01 6.35
C ASP A 33 -8.82 13.59 6.79
N ALA A 34 -9.33 12.76 5.88
CA ALA A 34 -9.68 11.38 6.18
C ALA A 34 -8.44 10.50 6.25
N GLN A 35 -8.51 9.44 7.06
CA GLN A 35 -7.53 8.37 7.05
C GLN A 35 -7.88 7.32 6.01
N LEU A 36 -6.84 6.74 5.43
CA LEU A 36 -6.95 5.75 4.37
C LEU A 36 -6.26 4.48 4.87
N TRP A 37 -7.04 3.41 5.00
CA TRP A 37 -6.55 2.14 5.51
C TRP A 37 -6.52 1.13 4.38
N PHE A 38 -5.32 0.71 4.01
CA PHE A 38 -5.09 -0.23 2.90
C PHE A 38 -4.93 -1.64 3.46
N CYS A 39 -5.75 -2.57 2.98
CA CYS A 39 -5.77 -3.95 3.45
C CYS A 39 -4.63 -4.80 2.90
N GLY A 40 -3.63 -4.20 2.29
CA GLY A 40 -2.52 -4.91 1.65
C GLY A 40 -2.77 -5.12 0.17
N ASP A 41 -1.90 -5.93 -0.45
CA ASP A 41 -1.93 -6.19 -1.89
C ASP A 41 -1.92 -4.90 -2.72
N LEU A 42 -0.98 -4.02 -2.38
CA LEU A 42 -0.81 -2.75 -3.09
C LEU A 42 -0.30 -2.96 -4.51
N ILE A 43 0.45 -4.02 -4.70
CA ILE A 43 1.26 -4.26 -5.90
C ILE A 43 0.88 -5.57 -6.56
N ASN A 44 1.48 -5.78 -7.74
CA ASN A 44 1.30 -6.95 -8.58
C ASN A 44 -0.02 -6.94 -9.36
N CYS A 45 -0.10 -7.74 -10.39
CA CYS A 45 -1.24 -7.91 -11.30
C CYS A 45 -1.50 -6.71 -12.20
N GLY A 46 -1.59 -5.49 -11.68
CA GLY A 46 -1.85 -4.29 -12.46
C GLY A 46 -0.60 -3.67 -13.09
N PRO A 47 -0.78 -2.62 -13.89
CA PRO A 47 0.29 -2.12 -14.77
C PRO A 47 1.28 -1.18 -14.11
N ASP A 48 1.02 -0.67 -12.91
CA ASP A 48 1.86 0.39 -12.33
C ASP A 48 1.98 0.24 -10.82
N SER A 49 2.62 -0.85 -10.39
CA SER A 49 2.86 -1.10 -8.97
C SER A 49 3.73 -0.02 -8.33
N LEU A 50 4.75 0.46 -9.04
CA LEU A 50 5.62 1.50 -8.53
C LEU A 50 4.85 2.81 -8.28
N GLY A 51 3.96 3.18 -9.20
CA GLY A 51 3.11 4.35 -9.04
C GLY A 51 2.18 4.25 -7.83
N VAL A 52 1.67 3.05 -7.55
CA VAL A 52 0.87 2.81 -6.35
C VAL A 52 1.70 3.02 -5.08
N LEU A 53 2.90 2.44 -5.02
CA LEU A 53 3.78 2.62 -3.87
C LEU A 53 4.09 4.10 -3.62
N GLN A 54 4.36 4.84 -4.68
CA GLN A 54 4.64 6.27 -4.59
C GLN A 54 3.44 7.05 -4.03
N GLN A 55 2.23 6.75 -4.51
CA GLN A 55 1.03 7.43 -4.04
C GLN A 55 0.73 7.13 -2.58
N VAL A 56 0.82 5.87 -2.17
CA VAL A 56 0.53 5.47 -0.79
C VAL A 56 1.57 6.06 0.16
N HIS A 57 2.84 5.98 -0.20
CA HIS A 57 3.91 6.57 0.60
C HIS A 57 3.73 8.06 0.79
N ALA A 58 3.29 8.77 -0.26
CA ALA A 58 3.08 10.21 -0.22
C ALA A 58 1.94 10.62 0.73
N LEU A 59 1.03 9.72 1.06
CA LEU A 59 -0.05 10.01 2.02
C LEU A 59 0.47 10.18 3.45
N GLY A 60 1.65 9.64 3.74
CA GLY A 60 2.28 9.80 5.04
C GLY A 60 1.41 9.27 6.18
N GLU A 61 1.19 10.09 7.20
CA GLU A 61 0.45 9.70 8.40
C GLU A 61 -1.04 9.47 8.15
N ARG A 62 -1.57 9.90 7.01
CA ARG A 62 -2.95 9.60 6.64
C ARG A 62 -3.18 8.14 6.31
N ALA A 63 -2.13 7.41 5.96
CA ALA A 63 -2.23 6.04 5.51
C ALA A 63 -1.90 5.06 6.64
N ARG A 64 -2.67 3.98 6.70
CA ARG A 64 -2.33 2.77 7.45
C ARG A 64 -2.35 1.63 6.46
N VAL A 65 -1.31 0.83 6.45
CA VAL A 65 -1.14 -0.25 5.47
C VAL A 65 -0.75 -1.51 6.20
N VAL A 66 -1.39 -2.62 5.85
CA VAL A 66 -0.94 -3.95 6.29
C VAL A 66 -0.40 -4.69 5.09
N LEU A 67 0.51 -5.65 5.33
CA LEU A 67 1.07 -6.47 4.28
C LEU A 67 0.06 -7.49 3.79
N GLY A 68 -0.12 -7.55 2.47
CA GLY A 68 -0.90 -8.60 1.81
C GLY A 68 0.01 -9.65 1.18
N ASN A 69 -0.61 -10.66 0.57
CA ASN A 69 0.11 -11.78 -0.06
C ASN A 69 1.07 -11.32 -1.14
N HIS A 70 0.65 -10.39 -1.99
CA HIS A 70 1.47 -9.92 -3.10
C HIS A 70 2.63 -9.08 -2.63
N ASP A 71 2.44 -8.31 -1.56
CA ASP A 71 3.52 -7.51 -0.98
C ASP A 71 4.59 -8.43 -0.38
N ILE A 72 4.17 -9.48 0.33
CA ILE A 72 5.08 -10.48 0.90
C ILE A 72 5.78 -11.24 -0.22
N HIS A 73 5.08 -11.55 -1.31
CA HIS A 73 5.66 -12.22 -2.46
C HIS A 73 6.84 -11.42 -3.06
N LEU A 74 6.68 -10.11 -3.21
CA LEU A 74 7.77 -9.27 -3.69
C LEU A 74 8.99 -9.35 -2.77
N ILE A 75 8.78 -9.26 -1.47
CA ILE A 75 9.87 -9.36 -0.49
C ILE A 75 10.58 -10.71 -0.62
N ALA A 76 9.82 -11.79 -0.78
CA ALA A 76 10.37 -13.14 -0.91
C ALA A 76 11.16 -13.31 -2.22
N VAL A 77 10.67 -12.75 -3.33
CA VAL A 77 11.38 -12.77 -4.61
C VAL A 77 12.70 -12.01 -4.50
N ALA A 78 12.68 -10.83 -3.90
CA ALA A 78 13.88 -10.01 -3.75
C ALA A 78 14.93 -10.69 -2.85
N ALA A 79 14.49 -11.48 -1.89
CA ALA A 79 15.37 -12.25 -0.99
C ALA A 79 15.84 -13.58 -1.59
N GLY A 80 15.36 -13.94 -2.79
CA GLY A 80 15.73 -15.19 -3.45
C GLY A 80 14.95 -16.41 -2.97
N ALA A 81 13.93 -16.23 -2.10
CA ALA A 81 13.14 -17.33 -1.58
C ALA A 81 12.04 -17.81 -2.52
N ARG A 82 11.69 -16.97 -3.51
CA ARG A 82 10.70 -17.28 -4.55
C ARG A 82 11.18 -16.74 -5.90
N THR A 83 10.59 -17.26 -6.96
CA THR A 83 10.85 -16.77 -8.32
C THR A 83 9.59 -16.08 -8.85
N LEU A 84 9.79 -15.13 -9.78
CA LEU A 84 8.68 -14.50 -10.48
C LEU A 84 7.99 -15.53 -11.38
N SER A 85 6.66 -15.48 -11.43
CA SER A 85 5.87 -16.21 -12.40
C SER A 85 5.58 -15.32 -13.60
N GLN A 86 5.04 -15.91 -14.68
CA GLN A 86 4.69 -15.15 -15.89
C GLN A 86 3.57 -14.13 -15.63
N SER A 87 2.74 -14.37 -14.62
CA SER A 87 1.64 -13.48 -14.28
C SER A 87 2.06 -12.32 -13.37
N ASP A 88 3.28 -12.36 -12.82
CA ASP A 88 3.77 -11.29 -11.96
C ASP A 88 4.12 -10.04 -12.76
N THR A 89 3.79 -8.87 -12.20
CA THR A 89 4.08 -7.56 -12.80
C THR A 89 4.94 -6.73 -11.86
N LEU A 90 5.98 -7.35 -11.29
CA LEU A 90 6.85 -6.73 -10.27
C LEU A 90 8.21 -6.29 -10.81
N ASP A 91 8.46 -6.52 -12.11
CA ASP A 91 9.77 -6.23 -12.72
C ASP A 91 10.17 -4.77 -12.55
N GLU A 92 9.23 -3.85 -12.67
CA GLU A 92 9.51 -2.42 -12.58
C GLU A 92 10.09 -2.05 -11.21
N ILE A 93 9.52 -2.60 -10.14
CA ILE A 93 10.04 -2.35 -8.79
C ILE A 93 11.42 -2.95 -8.63
N LEU A 94 11.58 -4.20 -9.06
CA LEU A 94 12.86 -4.93 -8.92
C LEU A 94 13.97 -4.29 -9.73
N ALA A 95 13.65 -3.65 -10.85
CA ALA A 95 14.60 -2.96 -11.71
C ALA A 95 14.79 -1.48 -11.34
N SER A 96 13.99 -0.95 -10.42
CA SER A 96 14.05 0.45 -10.04
C SER A 96 15.35 0.77 -9.31
N PRO A 97 15.96 1.94 -9.56
CA PRO A 97 17.09 2.40 -8.76
C PRO A 97 16.73 2.62 -7.30
N ASP A 98 15.45 2.80 -6.99
CA ASP A 98 14.93 2.97 -5.63
C ASP A 98 14.45 1.65 -5.02
N ARG A 99 14.79 0.52 -5.62
CA ARG A 99 14.36 -0.81 -5.19
C ARG A 99 14.55 -1.03 -3.69
N ASP A 100 15.72 -0.73 -3.16
CA ASP A 100 16.03 -0.99 -1.76
C ASP A 100 15.18 -0.15 -0.82
N PHE A 101 14.89 1.09 -1.20
CA PHE A 101 13.99 1.96 -0.45
C PHE A 101 12.60 1.33 -0.34
N TRP A 102 12.03 0.87 -1.45
CA TRP A 102 10.69 0.30 -1.46
C TRP A 102 10.61 -1.03 -0.72
N LEU A 103 11.62 -1.88 -0.87
CA LEU A 103 11.69 -3.14 -0.14
C LEU A 103 11.80 -2.90 1.37
N ASP A 104 12.60 -1.93 1.77
CA ASP A 104 12.74 -1.59 3.18
C ASP A 104 11.45 -1.03 3.75
N TRP A 105 10.78 -0.15 3.03
CA TRP A 105 9.49 0.40 3.44
C TRP A 105 8.45 -0.71 3.63
N LEU A 106 8.35 -1.63 2.68
CA LEU A 106 7.40 -2.75 2.76
C LEU A 106 7.69 -3.66 3.94
N ARG A 107 8.96 -3.97 4.18
CA ARG A 107 9.33 -4.87 5.29
C ARG A 107 8.96 -4.32 6.66
N HIS A 108 8.81 -3.02 6.79
CA HIS A 108 8.45 -2.39 8.05
C HIS A 108 6.94 -2.18 8.22
N LEU A 109 6.14 -2.57 7.24
CA LEU A 109 4.69 -2.48 7.37
C LEU A 109 4.17 -3.57 8.31
N PRO A 110 3.15 -3.24 9.11
CA PRO A 110 2.58 -4.21 10.03
C PRO A 110 1.74 -5.28 9.32
N LEU A 111 1.48 -6.36 10.03
CA LEU A 111 0.52 -7.39 9.59
C LEU A 111 -0.89 -7.09 10.08
N ALA A 112 -1.04 -6.21 11.05
CA ALA A 112 -2.33 -5.81 11.60
C ALA A 112 -2.24 -4.39 12.14
N VAL A 113 -3.35 -3.67 12.06
CA VAL A 113 -3.50 -2.34 12.63
C VAL A 113 -4.76 -2.32 13.49
N TYR A 114 -4.64 -1.82 14.70
CA TYR A 114 -5.80 -1.62 15.58
C TYR A 114 -5.79 -0.21 16.11
N GLU A 115 -6.72 0.61 15.64
CA GLU A 115 -6.88 2.00 16.06
C GLU A 115 -8.35 2.37 15.99
N HIS A 116 -8.78 3.28 16.86
CA HIS A 116 -10.15 3.80 16.88
C HIS A 116 -11.21 2.70 16.95
N GLY A 117 -10.90 1.58 17.63
CA GLY A 117 -11.83 0.47 17.75
C GLY A 117 -11.95 -0.41 16.50
N VAL A 118 -11.13 -0.19 15.48
CA VAL A 118 -11.15 -0.95 14.22
C VAL A 118 -9.87 -1.78 14.10
N LEU A 119 -10.05 -3.06 13.82
CA LEU A 119 -8.94 -3.98 13.54
C LEU A 119 -8.89 -4.27 12.07
N MET A 120 -7.72 -4.04 11.45
CA MET A 120 -7.45 -4.37 10.06
C MET A 120 -6.32 -5.39 9.99
N VAL A 121 -6.56 -6.47 9.29
CA VAL A 121 -5.57 -7.52 9.05
C VAL A 121 -5.48 -7.87 7.58
#